data_a976c0f0599198241ef258bd96164b30
#
_entry.id   a976c0f0599198241ef258bd96164b30
#
_cell.length_a   1.000
_cell.length_b   1.000
_cell.length_c   1.000
_cell.angle_alpha   90.00
_cell.angle_beta   90.00
_cell.angle_gamma   90.00
#
_symmetry.space_group_name_H-M   'P 1'
#
loop_
_entity.id
_entity.type
_entity.pdbx_description
1 polymer ?
#
loop_
_entity_poly.entity_id
_entity_poly.type
_entity_poly.pdbx_seq_one_letter_code
_entity_poly.pdbx_strand_id
1 'polypeptide(L)'
;MELIKAIAMRKSTRSYKGEQISEEALNTIIKAGCAAPVGMGDYNSVNITVIQNPNLLDRISKTAAKAIGNPKANMLYGAPTLVIVSGKPTEHFPNNELAIANASCIIENMALAATDAGIGSVYLFSPLFAFNSDKELLKELNLPEGFAPAAGIALGYPTEPFTEGKELKQTIRVNTIK
;
A
#
# COMPACT_ATOMS: atom_id res chain seq x y z
N MET A 1 2.88 14.30 -14.84
CA MET A 1 1.40 14.54 -15.06
C MET A 1 0.95 15.66 -14.12
N GLU A 2 -0.11 16.41 -14.45
CA GLU A 2 -0.70 17.36 -13.49
C GLU A 2 -1.41 16.63 -12.35
N LEU A 3 -1.35 17.16 -11.13
CA LEU A 3 -1.88 16.52 -9.91
C LEU A 3 -3.35 16.09 -10.05
N ILE A 4 -4.21 17.00 -10.52
CA ILE A 4 -5.64 16.71 -10.68
C ILE A 4 -5.89 15.58 -11.68
N LYS A 5 -5.08 15.51 -12.73
CA LYS A 5 -5.13 14.41 -13.70
C LYS A 5 -4.70 13.09 -13.06
N ALA A 6 -3.65 13.07 -12.25
CA ALA A 6 -3.22 11.86 -11.52
C ALA A 6 -4.32 11.36 -10.58
N ILE A 7 -4.98 12.26 -9.84
CA ILE A 7 -6.12 11.92 -8.96
C ILE A 7 -7.28 11.33 -9.77
N ALA A 8 -7.60 11.92 -10.93
CA ALA A 8 -8.68 11.42 -11.80
C ALA A 8 -8.36 10.04 -12.39
N MET A 9 -7.09 9.79 -12.76
CA MET A 9 -6.65 8.55 -13.40
C MET A 9 -6.38 7.42 -12.41
N ARG A 10 -6.04 7.72 -11.15
CA ARG A 10 -5.77 6.71 -10.13
C ARG A 10 -6.96 5.76 -9.95
N LYS A 11 -6.72 4.49 -10.16
CA LYS A 11 -7.70 3.42 -9.95
C LYS A 11 -7.05 2.24 -9.20
N SER A 12 -7.85 1.45 -8.49
CA SER A 12 -7.38 0.21 -7.88
C SER A 12 -7.15 -0.85 -8.96
N THR A 13 -5.89 -1.12 -9.27
CA THR A 13 -5.47 -2.13 -10.23
C THR A 13 -5.49 -3.51 -9.58
N ARG A 14 -6.15 -4.47 -10.21
CA ARG A 14 -6.30 -5.85 -9.69
C ARG A 14 -5.89 -6.93 -10.69
N SER A 15 -5.09 -6.55 -11.69
CA SER A 15 -4.46 -7.46 -12.63
C SER A 15 -3.17 -6.83 -13.14
N TYR A 16 -2.07 -7.55 -13.04
CA TYR A 16 -0.74 -7.06 -13.33
C TYR A 16 -0.04 -7.97 -14.33
N LYS A 17 0.87 -7.38 -15.11
CA LYS A 17 1.85 -8.13 -15.88
C LYS A 17 2.86 -8.73 -14.91
N GLY A 18 3.47 -9.86 -15.28
CA GLY A 18 4.43 -10.56 -14.42
C GLY A 18 5.81 -9.88 -14.31
N GLU A 19 6.06 -8.85 -15.10
CA GLU A 19 7.33 -8.14 -15.09
C GLU A 19 7.46 -7.19 -13.89
N GLN A 20 8.69 -7.08 -13.37
CA GLN A 20 9.00 -6.19 -12.26
C GLN A 20 9.04 -4.73 -12.73
N ILE A 21 8.56 -3.80 -11.89
CA ILE A 21 8.71 -2.37 -12.13
C ILE A 21 10.19 -1.96 -12.06
N SER A 22 10.59 -0.93 -12.82
CA SER A 22 11.96 -0.46 -12.80
C SER A 22 12.35 0.09 -11.44
N GLU A 23 13.63 -0.03 -11.09
CA GLU A 23 14.16 0.50 -9.83
C GLU A 23 13.99 2.02 -9.72
N GLU A 24 14.15 2.75 -10.82
CA GLU A 24 13.94 4.19 -10.89
C GLU A 24 12.49 4.56 -10.54
N ALA A 25 11.52 3.85 -11.13
CA ALA A 25 10.10 4.07 -10.83
C ALA A 25 9.77 3.72 -9.38
N LEU A 26 10.27 2.59 -8.87
CA LEU A 26 10.09 2.21 -7.48
C LEU A 26 10.65 3.28 -6.54
N ASN A 27 11.88 3.74 -6.77
CA ASN A 27 12.51 4.78 -5.95
C ASN A 27 11.71 6.10 -5.97
N THR A 28 11.15 6.48 -7.11
CA THR A 28 10.29 7.66 -7.23
C THR A 28 9.02 7.52 -6.40
N ILE A 29 8.37 6.35 -6.48
CA ILE A 29 7.16 6.04 -5.70
C ILE A 29 7.45 6.06 -4.19
N ILE A 30 8.55 5.44 -3.76
CA ILE A 30 8.96 5.44 -2.35
C ILE A 30 9.25 6.85 -1.84
N LYS A 31 9.97 7.67 -2.62
CA LYS A 31 10.23 9.08 -2.27
C LYS A 31 8.94 9.89 -2.13
N ALA A 32 7.97 9.67 -3.01
CA ALA A 32 6.65 10.31 -2.90
C ALA A 32 5.94 9.90 -1.60
N GLY A 33 5.98 8.63 -1.23
CA GLY A 33 5.48 8.15 0.06
C GLY A 33 6.18 8.80 1.24
N CYS A 34 7.51 8.90 1.22
CA CYS A 34 8.30 9.53 2.28
C CYS A 34 8.01 11.04 2.44
N ALA A 35 7.47 11.70 1.41
CA ALA A 35 7.07 13.11 1.47
C ALA A 35 5.69 13.32 2.11
N ALA A 36 4.96 12.26 2.47
CA ALA A 36 3.66 12.38 3.13
C ALA A 36 3.79 12.95 4.54
N PRO A 37 2.75 13.65 5.03
CA PRO A 37 2.73 14.08 6.41
C PRO A 37 2.62 12.86 7.35
N VAL A 38 3.35 12.92 8.46
CA VAL A 38 3.31 11.93 9.53
C VAL A 38 2.86 12.63 10.81
N GLY A 39 2.00 11.97 11.57
CA GLY A 39 1.47 12.51 12.82
C GLY A 39 2.59 12.97 13.76
N MET A 40 2.44 14.14 14.34
CA MET A 40 3.43 14.82 15.21
C MET A 40 4.79 15.09 14.53
N GLY A 41 4.93 14.88 13.22
CA GLY A 41 6.20 15.01 12.51
C GLY A 41 7.24 13.95 12.90
N ASP A 42 6.83 12.88 13.57
CA ASP A 42 7.74 11.82 14.01
C ASP A 42 7.92 10.74 12.94
N TYR A 43 8.80 11.03 11.99
CA TYR A 43 9.14 10.09 10.90
C TYR A 43 9.82 8.81 11.39
N ASN A 44 10.35 8.78 12.61
CA ASN A 44 10.93 7.57 13.20
C ASN A 44 9.84 6.59 13.69
N SER A 45 8.58 7.02 13.76
CA SER A 45 7.44 6.16 14.14
C SER A 45 6.87 5.36 12.98
N VAL A 46 7.37 5.52 11.76
CA VAL A 46 6.92 4.79 10.56
C VAL A 46 8.09 4.08 9.88
N ASN A 47 7.78 2.96 9.23
CA ASN A 47 8.75 2.16 8.47
C ASN A 47 8.12 1.67 7.17
N ILE A 48 8.89 1.65 6.09
CA ILE A 48 8.49 1.14 4.78
C ILE A 48 9.30 -0.11 4.46
N THR A 49 8.63 -1.22 4.19
CA THR A 49 9.25 -2.47 3.74
C THR A 49 8.82 -2.77 2.32
N VAL A 50 9.78 -2.90 1.39
CA VAL A 50 9.54 -3.29 0.00
C VAL A 50 9.78 -4.78 -0.16
N ILE A 51 8.83 -5.49 -0.74
CA ILE A 51 8.87 -6.94 -0.97
C ILE A 51 8.74 -7.21 -2.46
N GLN A 52 9.80 -7.79 -3.05
CA GLN A 52 9.87 -8.18 -4.46
C GLN A 52 10.26 -9.65 -4.63
N ASN A 53 10.50 -10.36 -3.52
CA ASN A 53 10.78 -11.80 -3.56
C ASN A 53 9.50 -12.57 -3.92
N PRO A 54 9.43 -13.26 -5.06
CA PRO A 54 8.21 -13.90 -5.55
C PRO A 54 7.72 -15.02 -4.62
N ASN A 55 8.63 -15.73 -3.94
CA ASN A 55 8.26 -16.79 -3.00
C ASN A 55 7.61 -16.19 -1.74
N LEU A 56 8.12 -15.06 -1.26
CA LEU A 56 7.56 -14.37 -0.10
C LEU A 56 6.19 -13.76 -0.44
N LEU A 57 6.04 -13.15 -1.62
CA LEU A 57 4.76 -12.64 -2.11
C LEU A 57 3.70 -13.74 -2.23
N ASP A 58 4.06 -14.90 -2.78
CA ASP A 58 3.17 -16.06 -2.89
C ASP A 58 2.73 -16.57 -1.50
N ARG A 59 3.66 -16.69 -0.56
CA ARG A 59 3.37 -17.11 0.82
C ARG A 59 2.45 -16.11 1.52
N ILE A 60 2.70 -14.80 1.40
CA ILE A 60 1.83 -13.76 1.97
C ILE A 60 0.42 -13.90 1.38
N SER A 61 0.30 -14.01 0.06
CA SER A 61 -1.00 -14.14 -0.61
C SER A 61 -1.76 -15.39 -0.16
N LYS A 62 -1.12 -16.55 -0.14
CA LYS A 62 -1.74 -17.83 0.26
C LYS A 62 -2.13 -17.85 1.74
N THR A 63 -1.26 -17.32 2.61
CA THR A 63 -1.54 -17.24 4.06
C THR A 63 -2.71 -16.30 4.35
N ALA A 64 -2.76 -15.12 3.70
CA ALA A 64 -3.89 -14.21 3.80
C ALA A 64 -5.20 -14.84 3.28
N ALA A 65 -5.16 -15.51 2.13
CA ALA A 65 -6.32 -16.20 1.54
C ALA A 65 -6.87 -17.28 2.48
N LYS A 66 -5.99 -18.06 3.11
CA LYS A 66 -6.35 -19.07 4.11
C LYS A 66 -6.98 -18.42 5.35
N ALA A 67 -6.40 -17.33 5.83
CA ALA A 67 -6.87 -16.63 7.03
C ALA A 67 -8.29 -16.06 6.88
N ILE A 68 -8.70 -15.67 5.66
CA ILE A 68 -10.07 -15.21 5.38
C ILE A 68 -11.04 -16.35 4.98
N GLY A 69 -10.61 -17.60 5.02
CA GLY A 69 -11.43 -18.75 4.65
C GLY A 69 -11.65 -18.96 3.15
N ASN A 70 -10.89 -18.26 2.30
CA ASN A 70 -10.95 -18.40 0.84
C ASN A 70 -9.57 -18.75 0.24
N PRO A 71 -9.09 -19.99 0.35
CA PRO A 71 -7.74 -20.38 -0.03
C PRO A 71 -7.44 -20.25 -1.53
N LYS A 72 -8.47 -20.02 -2.37
CA LYS A 72 -8.31 -19.79 -3.81
C LYS A 72 -8.17 -18.31 -4.18
N ALA A 73 -8.37 -17.40 -3.23
CA ALA A 73 -8.26 -15.96 -3.49
C ALA A 73 -6.82 -15.55 -3.77
N ASN A 74 -6.62 -14.72 -4.79
CA ASN A 74 -5.35 -14.05 -5.03
C ASN A 74 -5.34 -12.71 -4.30
N MET A 75 -4.76 -12.68 -3.09
CA MET A 75 -4.83 -11.54 -2.19
C MET A 75 -3.94 -10.36 -2.59
N LEU A 76 -2.99 -10.59 -3.52
CA LEU A 76 -2.09 -9.57 -4.08
C LEU A 76 -2.34 -9.33 -5.57
N TYR A 77 -3.35 -9.98 -6.17
CA TYR A 77 -3.72 -9.85 -7.59
C TYR A 77 -2.58 -10.15 -8.59
N GLY A 78 -1.55 -10.87 -8.16
CA GLY A 78 -0.37 -11.16 -8.99
C GLY A 78 0.61 -10.00 -9.12
N ALA A 79 0.53 -8.99 -8.26
CA ALA A 79 1.47 -7.87 -8.27
C ALA A 79 2.91 -8.34 -7.95
N PRO A 80 3.93 -7.91 -8.73
CA PRO A 80 5.32 -8.30 -8.51
C PRO A 80 5.98 -7.53 -7.37
N THR A 81 5.38 -6.45 -6.89
CA THR A 81 5.89 -5.66 -5.77
C THR A 81 4.78 -5.40 -4.75
N LEU A 82 5.08 -5.63 -3.49
CA LEU A 82 4.26 -5.23 -2.35
C LEU A 82 5.08 -4.31 -1.45
N VAL A 83 4.51 -3.17 -1.10
CA VAL A 83 5.09 -2.27 -0.10
C VAL A 83 4.21 -2.32 1.15
N ILE A 84 4.82 -2.58 2.29
CA ILE A 84 4.16 -2.55 3.61
C ILE A 84 4.60 -1.29 4.33
N VAL A 85 3.64 -0.53 4.81
CA VAL A 85 3.87 0.56 5.75
C VAL A 85 3.54 0.04 7.15
N SER A 86 4.49 0.18 8.05
CA SER A 86 4.40 -0.25 9.44
C SER A 86 4.55 0.96 10.35
N GLY A 87 4.02 0.86 11.56
CA GLY A 87 4.20 1.93 12.53
C GLY A 87 4.25 1.37 13.94
N LYS A 88 4.62 2.23 14.88
CA LYS A 88 4.69 1.91 16.30
C LYS A 88 3.44 2.46 17.00
N PRO A 89 2.72 1.63 17.79
CA PRO A 89 1.68 2.13 18.69
C PRO A 89 2.25 3.16 19.66
N THR A 90 1.46 4.15 20.01
CA THR A 90 1.83 5.17 20.98
C THR A 90 0.92 5.09 22.22
N GLU A 91 1.30 5.75 23.30
CA GLU A 91 0.47 5.82 24.51
C GLU A 91 -0.94 6.37 24.24
N HIS A 92 -1.04 7.38 23.37
CA HIS A 92 -2.31 7.99 22.99
C HIS A 92 -3.10 7.20 21.93
N PHE A 93 -2.42 6.32 21.18
CA PHE A 93 -3.00 5.53 20.07
C PHE A 93 -2.53 4.07 20.16
N PRO A 94 -2.98 3.32 21.21
CA PRO A 94 -2.45 1.99 21.53
C PRO A 94 -2.87 0.91 20.52
N ASN A 95 -3.96 1.12 19.77
CA ASN A 95 -4.45 0.16 18.77
C ASN A 95 -3.91 0.45 17.34
N ASN A 96 -2.80 1.16 17.23
CA ASN A 96 -2.15 1.47 15.97
C ASN A 96 -2.91 2.45 15.04
N GLU A 97 -3.88 3.19 15.57
CA GLU A 97 -4.72 4.11 14.77
C GLU A 97 -3.88 5.17 14.06
N LEU A 98 -2.88 5.74 14.76
CA LEU A 98 -1.98 6.72 14.17
C LEU A 98 -1.14 6.13 13.04
N ALA A 99 -0.66 4.89 13.19
CA ALA A 99 0.10 4.23 12.15
C ALA A 99 -0.77 3.94 10.90
N ILE A 100 -2.05 3.59 11.08
CA ILE A 100 -3.00 3.42 9.97
C ILE A 100 -3.24 4.76 9.25
N ALA A 101 -3.42 5.86 10.00
CA ALA A 101 -3.59 7.18 9.42
C ALA A 101 -2.35 7.62 8.62
N ASN A 102 -1.15 7.46 9.20
CA ASN A 102 0.12 7.73 8.54
C ASN A 102 0.29 6.88 7.28
N ALA A 103 0.02 5.57 7.37
CA ALA A 103 0.11 4.65 6.25
C ALA A 103 -0.85 5.06 5.10
N SER A 104 -2.04 5.56 5.43
CA SER A 104 -3.00 6.02 4.42
C SER A 104 -2.48 7.21 3.63
N CYS A 105 -1.88 8.20 4.29
CA CYS A 105 -1.26 9.35 3.63
C CYS A 105 -0.05 8.94 2.77
N ILE A 106 0.82 8.08 3.31
CA ILE A 106 2.01 7.57 2.63
C ILE A 106 1.61 6.79 1.38
N ILE A 107 0.66 5.87 1.50
CA ILE A 107 0.21 5.02 0.39
C ILE A 107 -0.52 5.83 -0.69
N GLU A 108 -1.31 6.84 -0.32
CA GLU A 108 -1.97 7.68 -1.35
C GLU A 108 -0.95 8.46 -2.18
N ASN A 109 0.09 9.04 -1.55
CA ASN A 109 1.19 9.67 -2.29
C ASN A 109 1.89 8.65 -3.22
N MET A 110 2.15 7.43 -2.76
CA MET A 110 2.71 6.36 -3.59
C MET A 110 1.80 6.02 -4.76
N ALA A 111 0.48 5.92 -4.53
CA ALA A 111 -0.49 5.58 -5.56
C ALA A 111 -0.60 6.66 -6.65
N LEU A 112 -0.51 7.93 -6.28
CA LEU A 112 -0.49 9.04 -7.23
C LEU A 112 0.80 9.06 -8.05
N ALA A 113 1.97 8.86 -7.42
CA ALA A 113 3.25 8.76 -8.11
C ALA A 113 3.31 7.53 -9.04
N ALA A 114 2.77 6.39 -8.62
CA ALA A 114 2.64 5.19 -9.46
C ALA A 114 1.77 5.48 -10.69
N THR A 115 0.64 6.16 -10.51
CA THR A 115 -0.25 6.54 -11.61
C THR A 115 0.46 7.46 -12.60
N ASP A 116 1.22 8.45 -12.12
CA ASP A 116 2.03 9.34 -12.96
C ASP A 116 3.07 8.59 -13.80
N ALA A 117 3.66 7.53 -13.22
CA ALA A 117 4.62 6.65 -13.89
C ALA A 117 3.98 5.56 -14.77
N GLY A 118 2.65 5.51 -14.92
CA GLY A 118 1.95 4.46 -15.65
C GLY A 118 1.92 3.10 -14.94
N ILE A 119 2.21 3.08 -13.64
CA ILE A 119 2.23 1.88 -12.79
C ILE A 119 0.90 1.73 -12.08
N GLY A 120 0.31 0.53 -12.16
CA GLY A 120 -0.90 0.16 -11.44
C GLY A 120 -0.63 0.00 -9.94
N SER A 121 -1.61 0.41 -9.15
CA SER A 121 -1.53 0.29 -7.70
C SER A 121 -2.87 -0.10 -7.08
N VAL A 122 -2.83 -0.75 -5.92
CA VAL A 122 -4.01 -0.96 -5.08
C VAL A 122 -3.63 -0.94 -3.60
N TYR A 123 -4.37 -0.15 -2.82
CA TYR A 123 -4.28 -0.13 -1.37
C TYR A 123 -4.81 -1.44 -0.78
N LEU A 124 -4.08 -2.08 0.14
CA LEU A 124 -4.40 -3.39 0.67
C LEU A 124 -4.31 -3.46 2.20
N PHE A 125 -5.34 -4.02 2.82
CA PHE A 125 -5.27 -4.58 4.17
C PHE A 125 -5.06 -6.09 4.18
N SER A 126 -5.23 -6.75 3.04
CA SER A 126 -5.13 -8.21 2.95
C SER A 126 -3.81 -8.82 3.44
N PRO A 127 -2.63 -8.19 3.26
CA PRO A 127 -1.38 -8.72 3.81
C PRO A 127 -1.37 -8.81 5.33
N LEU A 128 -2.14 -7.96 6.03
CA LEU A 128 -2.21 -7.95 7.49
C LEU A 128 -2.82 -9.25 8.02
N PHE A 129 -3.76 -9.87 7.29
CA PHE A 129 -4.32 -11.17 7.67
C PHE A 129 -3.23 -12.25 7.69
N ALA A 130 -2.29 -12.21 6.73
CA ALA A 130 -1.15 -13.13 6.72
C ALA A 130 -0.25 -12.94 7.94
N PHE A 131 0.19 -11.71 8.20
CA PHE A 131 1.10 -11.40 9.31
C PHE A 131 0.47 -11.60 10.69
N ASN A 132 -0.84 -11.42 10.82
CA ASN A 132 -1.56 -11.70 12.06
C ASN A 132 -1.71 -13.21 12.34
N SER A 133 -1.83 -14.04 11.29
CA SER A 133 -2.01 -15.49 11.42
C SER A 133 -0.70 -16.28 11.43
N ASP A 134 0.39 -15.72 10.91
CA ASP A 134 1.70 -16.37 10.82
C ASP A 134 2.80 -15.44 11.33
N LYS A 135 3.27 -15.71 12.56
CA LYS A 135 4.31 -14.90 13.22
C LYS A 135 5.70 -15.10 12.62
N GLU A 136 5.98 -16.26 12.04
CA GLU A 136 7.26 -16.49 11.34
C GLU A 136 7.30 -15.67 10.04
N LEU A 137 6.18 -15.60 9.33
CA LEU A 137 6.06 -14.74 8.15
C LEU A 137 6.21 -13.25 8.51
N LEU A 138 5.67 -12.83 9.66
CA LEU A 138 5.84 -11.46 10.16
C LEU A 138 7.31 -11.13 10.45
N LYS A 139 8.07 -12.07 11.03
CA LYS A 139 9.51 -11.87 11.30
C LYS A 139 10.33 -11.61 10.04
N GLU A 140 9.93 -12.17 8.89
CA GLU A 140 10.62 -11.95 7.61
C GLU A 140 10.57 -10.49 7.14
N LEU A 141 9.66 -9.66 7.66
CA LEU A 141 9.63 -8.23 7.39
C LEU A 141 10.79 -7.48 8.07
N ASN A 142 11.45 -8.11 9.04
CA ASN A 142 12.57 -7.54 9.79
C ASN A 142 12.29 -6.13 10.33
N LEU A 143 11.09 -5.96 10.92
CA LEU A 143 10.63 -4.67 11.43
C LEU A 143 11.43 -4.26 12.68
N PRO A 144 11.64 -2.96 12.90
CA PRO A 144 12.17 -2.46 14.16
C PRO A 144 11.30 -2.90 15.36
N GLU A 145 11.90 -2.97 16.53
CA GLU A 145 11.20 -3.39 17.76
C GLU A 145 9.98 -2.50 18.05
N GLY A 146 8.86 -3.14 18.35
CA GLY A 146 7.58 -2.50 18.65
C GLY A 146 6.79 -2.04 17.42
N PHE A 147 7.30 -2.25 16.20
CA PHE A 147 6.57 -1.92 14.99
C PHE A 147 5.63 -3.05 14.57
N ALA A 148 4.49 -2.65 14.00
CA ALA A 148 3.52 -3.57 13.41
C ALA A 148 3.06 -3.07 12.03
N PRO A 149 2.76 -3.97 11.07
CA PRO A 149 2.19 -3.60 9.79
C PRO A 149 0.86 -2.86 9.97
N ALA A 150 0.68 -1.76 9.25
CA ALA A 150 -0.52 -0.93 9.30
C ALA A 150 -1.35 -1.01 8.01
N ALA A 151 -0.71 -1.01 6.86
CA ALA A 151 -1.34 -1.19 5.55
C ALA A 151 -0.29 -1.55 4.49
N GLY A 152 -0.76 -1.93 3.29
CA GLY A 152 0.12 -2.19 2.16
C GLY A 152 -0.39 -1.58 0.85
N ILE A 153 0.50 -1.50 -0.12
CA ILE A 153 0.18 -1.17 -1.51
C ILE A 153 0.85 -2.19 -2.43
N ALA A 154 0.06 -2.79 -3.32
CA ALA A 154 0.59 -3.61 -4.40
C ALA A 154 0.87 -2.73 -5.62
N LEU A 155 1.99 -2.99 -6.30
CA LEU A 155 2.50 -2.23 -7.43
C LEU A 155 2.90 -3.16 -8.57
N GLY A 156 2.69 -2.74 -9.80
CA GLY A 156 3.10 -3.47 -11.00
C GLY A 156 2.58 -2.82 -12.27
N TYR A 157 3.08 -3.22 -13.43
CA TYR A 157 2.51 -2.78 -14.70
C TYR A 157 1.11 -3.37 -14.87
N PRO A 158 0.07 -2.53 -15.08
CA PRO A 158 -1.29 -3.02 -15.26
C PRO A 158 -1.43 -3.79 -16.57
N THR A 159 -2.25 -4.85 -16.59
CA THR A 159 -2.58 -5.56 -17.84
C THR A 159 -3.33 -4.67 -18.83
N GLU A 160 -4.17 -3.77 -18.30
CA GLU A 160 -4.87 -2.75 -19.07
C GLU A 160 -4.27 -1.38 -18.75
N PRO A 161 -3.81 -0.64 -19.75
CA PRO A 161 -3.24 0.70 -19.55
C PRO A 161 -4.28 1.68 -18.97
N PHE A 162 -3.78 2.75 -18.38
CA PHE A 162 -4.64 3.88 -18.03
C PHE A 162 -5.09 4.58 -19.32
N THR A 163 -6.40 4.66 -19.56
CA THR A 163 -6.98 5.30 -20.74
C THR A 163 -7.52 6.68 -20.44
N GLU A 164 -8.53 6.73 -19.55
CA GLU A 164 -9.21 7.98 -19.21
C GLU A 164 -9.32 8.13 -17.68
N GLY A 165 -9.28 9.38 -17.23
CA GLY A 165 -9.56 9.73 -15.84
C GLY A 165 -11.07 9.73 -15.56
N LYS A 166 -11.47 9.34 -14.35
CA LYS A 166 -12.86 9.51 -13.90
C LYS A 166 -13.17 11.01 -13.77
N GLU A 167 -14.42 11.39 -14.03
CA GLU A 167 -14.90 12.71 -13.67
C GLU A 167 -14.86 12.88 -12.14
N LEU A 168 -14.26 13.97 -11.67
CA LEU A 168 -14.21 14.25 -10.23
C LEU A 168 -15.56 14.84 -9.79
N LYS A 169 -16.27 14.06 -8.98
CA LYS A 169 -17.59 14.42 -8.43
C LYS A 169 -17.55 14.37 -6.91
N GLN A 170 -18.36 15.20 -6.27
CA GLN A 170 -18.59 15.11 -4.84
C GLN A 170 -19.46 13.87 -4.54
N THR A 171 -18.79 12.73 -4.29
CA THR A 171 -19.46 11.45 -3.97
C THR A 171 -19.62 11.22 -2.47
N ILE A 172 -18.95 12.02 -1.65
CA ILE A 172 -19.00 11.96 -0.19
C ILE A 172 -19.90 13.10 0.30
N ARG A 173 -20.76 12.79 1.27
CA ARG A 173 -21.61 13.81 1.89
C ARG A 173 -20.73 14.83 2.62
N VAL A 174 -20.95 16.10 2.32
CA VAL A 174 -20.29 17.23 2.99
C VAL A 174 -21.30 17.99 3.81
N ASN A 175 -20.97 18.28 5.06
CA ASN A 175 -21.72 19.17 5.93
C ASN A 175 -20.91 20.44 6.16
N THR A 176 -21.53 21.61 5.99
CA THR A 176 -20.88 22.91 6.16
C THR A 176 -21.51 23.64 7.32
N ILE A 177 -20.72 24.02 8.30
CA ILE A 177 -21.10 24.88 9.42
C ILE A 177 -20.46 26.26 9.18
N LYS A 178 -21.30 27.30 9.11
CA LYS A 178 -20.87 28.70 8.89
C LYS A 178 -21.11 29.51 10.15
#